data_223206791c93d658923e53470a95127e
#
_entry.id   223206791c93d658923e53470a95127e
#
_cell.length_a   1.000
_cell.length_b   1.000
_cell.length_c   1.000
_cell.angle_alpha   90.00
_cell.angle_beta   90.00
_cell.angle_gamma   90.00
#
_symmetry.space_group_name_H-M   'P 1'
#
loop_
_entity.id
_entity.type
_entity.pdbx_description
1 polymer ?
#
loop_
_entity_poly.entity_id
_entity_poly.type
_entity_poly.pdbx_seq_one_letter_code
_entity_poly.pdbx_strand_id
1 'polypeptide(L)'
;DPEFELFIREAFYPTIFKHRGILTGEKENEILIKDSWGNILKKGESVQRHHHKDAYYSTVIYFDNIASLQTDIGPIETCRGKVITLDGFLYHWVNPVPKERINLVFNWSSKDGSNNR
;
A
#
# COMPACT_ATOMS: atom_id res chain seq x y z
N ASP A 1 15.77 10.98 1.25
CA ASP A 1 16.81 10.30 0.49
C ASP A 1 16.59 10.51 -1.01
N PRO A 2 17.54 11.14 -1.73
CA PRO A 2 17.40 11.42 -3.16
C PRO A 2 17.18 10.18 -4.03
N GLU A 3 17.81 9.06 -3.70
CA GLU A 3 17.63 7.82 -4.47
C GLU A 3 16.23 7.26 -4.29
N PHE A 4 15.68 7.35 -3.10
CA PHE A 4 14.32 6.93 -2.82
C PHE A 4 13.30 7.82 -3.54
N GLU A 5 13.53 9.13 -3.53
CA GLU A 5 12.66 10.08 -4.25
C GLU A 5 12.69 9.82 -5.75
N LEU A 6 13.87 9.52 -6.30
CA LEU A 6 14.00 9.17 -7.70
C LEU A 6 13.23 7.90 -8.03
N PHE A 7 13.33 6.87 -7.19
CA PHE A 7 12.57 5.64 -7.35
C PHE A 7 11.06 5.92 -7.36
N ILE A 8 10.58 6.72 -6.42
CA ILE A 8 9.17 7.08 -6.35
C ILE A 8 8.73 7.76 -7.65
N ARG A 9 9.50 8.73 -8.12
CA ARG A 9 9.13 9.53 -9.29
C ARG A 9 9.25 8.76 -10.59
N GLU A 10 10.33 8.00 -10.77
CA GLU A 10 10.67 7.40 -12.07
C GLU A 10 10.08 6.02 -12.27
N ALA A 11 9.86 5.28 -11.20
CA ALA A 11 9.39 3.91 -11.28
C ALA A 11 8.05 3.68 -10.58
N PHE A 12 7.92 4.15 -9.35
CA PHE A 12 6.79 3.81 -8.52
C PHE A 12 5.52 4.58 -8.92
N TYR A 13 5.60 5.90 -9.06
CA TYR A 13 4.45 6.71 -9.46
C TYR A 13 3.82 6.25 -10.77
N PRO A 14 4.59 6.06 -11.86
CA PRO A 14 3.96 5.63 -13.11
C PRO A 14 3.23 4.30 -12.99
N THR A 15 3.79 3.36 -12.24
CA THR A 15 3.18 2.04 -12.06
C THR A 15 1.87 2.12 -11.27
N ILE A 16 1.90 2.81 -10.15
CA ILE A 16 0.71 2.95 -9.28
C ILE A 16 -0.35 3.80 -9.96
N PHE A 17 0.03 4.90 -10.59
CA PHE A 17 -0.92 5.77 -11.28
C PHE A 17 -1.61 5.05 -12.42
N LYS A 18 -0.89 4.26 -13.20
CA LYS A 18 -1.48 3.50 -14.30
C LYS A 18 -2.60 2.58 -13.80
N HIS A 19 -2.35 1.89 -12.70
CA HIS A 19 -3.34 1.00 -12.11
C HIS A 19 -4.53 1.77 -11.55
N ARG A 20 -4.26 2.78 -10.75
CA ARG A 20 -5.26 3.59 -10.07
C ARG A 20 -6.07 4.44 -11.05
N GLY A 21 -5.41 5.07 -12.01
CA GLY A 21 -6.04 5.95 -12.99
C GLY A 21 -7.09 5.25 -13.85
N ILE A 22 -6.86 3.97 -14.16
CA ILE A 22 -7.84 3.17 -14.89
C ILE A 22 -9.11 2.99 -14.06
N LEU A 23 -8.98 2.86 -12.74
CA LEU A 23 -10.12 2.62 -11.87
C LEU A 23 -10.87 3.90 -11.49
N THR A 24 -10.18 5.02 -11.37
CA THR A 24 -10.75 6.27 -10.83
C THR A 24 -10.85 7.40 -11.84
N GLY A 25 -10.09 7.34 -12.94
CA GLY A 25 -10.02 8.42 -13.91
C GLY A 25 -9.22 9.63 -13.46
N GLU A 26 -8.53 9.53 -12.32
CA GLU A 26 -7.71 10.63 -11.82
C GLU A 26 -6.42 10.78 -12.62
N LYS A 27 -5.91 12.02 -12.65
CA LYS A 27 -4.65 12.34 -13.32
C LYS A 27 -3.50 12.27 -12.34
N GLU A 28 -2.30 12.00 -12.86
CA GLU A 28 -1.09 11.85 -12.07
C GLU A 28 -0.82 13.03 -11.13
N ASN A 29 -1.07 14.24 -11.59
CA ASN A 29 -0.84 15.43 -10.80
C ASN A 29 -1.92 15.71 -9.74
N GLU A 30 -2.93 14.88 -9.65
CA GLU A 30 -4.01 14.99 -8.69
C GLU A 30 -3.83 14.10 -7.46
N ILE A 31 -2.76 13.30 -7.43
CA ILE A 31 -2.48 12.39 -6.33
C ILE A 31 -1.15 12.72 -5.66
N LEU A 32 -1.12 12.51 -4.35
CA LEU A 32 0.06 12.74 -3.55
C LEU A 32 0.23 11.60 -2.54
N ILE A 33 1.47 11.30 -2.19
CA ILE A 33 1.73 10.47 -1.03
C ILE A 33 1.44 11.31 0.21
N LYS A 34 0.49 10.84 1.01
CA LYS A 34 0.13 11.48 2.28
C LYS A 34 1.14 11.13 3.36
N ASP A 35 1.46 9.85 3.48
CA ASP A 35 2.46 9.35 4.39
C ASP A 35 2.99 8.01 3.89
N SER A 36 4.15 7.63 4.40
CA SER A 36 4.79 6.37 4.06
C SER A 36 5.65 5.89 5.22
N TRP A 37 5.80 4.57 5.34
CA TRP A 37 6.64 3.98 6.38
C TRP A 37 7.03 2.56 6.01
N GLY A 38 8.09 2.07 6.69
CA GLY A 38 8.45 0.67 6.65
C GLY A 38 7.86 -0.07 7.83
N ASN A 39 7.41 -1.29 7.60
CA ASN A 39 6.95 -2.20 8.64
C ASN A 39 7.94 -3.32 8.80
N ILE A 40 8.26 -3.65 10.05
CA ILE A 40 9.02 -4.85 10.40
C ILE A 40 8.14 -5.66 11.34
N LEU A 41 7.70 -6.83 10.89
CA LEU A 41 6.97 -7.78 11.71
C LEU A 41 7.92 -8.92 12.05
N LYS A 42 8.10 -9.18 13.35
CA LYS A 42 8.90 -10.30 13.81
C LYS A 42 8.03 -11.54 13.89
N LYS A 43 8.68 -12.72 13.91
CA LYS A 43 7.98 -14.01 14.01
C LYS A 43 6.91 -13.96 15.10
N GLY A 44 5.68 -14.34 14.75
CA GLY A 44 4.54 -14.38 15.65
C GLY A 44 3.78 -13.07 15.79
N GLU A 45 4.33 -11.99 15.31
CA GLU A 45 3.62 -10.70 15.31
C GLU A 45 2.57 -10.64 14.21
N SER A 46 1.55 -9.83 14.42
CA SER A 46 0.42 -9.69 13.51
C SER A 46 0.06 -8.22 13.38
N VAL A 47 -0.81 -7.93 12.42
CA VAL A 47 -1.42 -6.60 12.27
C VAL A 47 -2.91 -6.78 12.45
N GLN A 48 -3.50 -6.02 13.37
CA GLN A 48 -4.94 -6.07 13.63
C GLN A 48 -5.74 -5.54 12.45
N ARG A 49 -6.96 -6.02 12.32
CA ARG A 49 -7.88 -5.56 11.29
C ARG A 49 -8.09 -4.05 11.41
N HIS A 50 -7.85 -3.34 10.32
CA HIS A 50 -7.92 -1.89 10.28
C HIS A 50 -8.18 -1.41 8.85
N HIS A 51 -8.43 -0.11 8.71
CA HIS A 51 -8.53 0.55 7.41
C HIS A 51 -7.84 1.91 7.47
N HIS A 52 -7.65 2.53 6.32
CA HIS A 52 -7.00 3.83 6.20
C HIS A 52 -7.99 4.86 5.65
N LYS A 53 -9.03 5.17 6.42
CA LYS A 53 -10.11 6.07 5.98
C LYS A 53 -9.63 7.46 5.57
N ASP A 54 -8.43 7.87 6.04
CA ASP A 54 -7.86 9.17 5.74
C ASP A 54 -7.10 9.17 4.41
N ALA A 55 -7.10 8.06 3.69
CA ALA A 55 -6.43 7.92 2.41
C ALA A 55 -7.41 7.45 1.35
N TYR A 56 -7.20 7.84 0.09
CA TYR A 56 -7.92 7.24 -1.04
C TYR A 56 -7.52 5.79 -1.20
N TYR A 57 -6.21 5.55 -1.21
CA TYR A 57 -5.63 4.24 -1.45
C TYR A 57 -4.46 4.02 -0.53
N SER A 58 -4.23 2.77 -0.18
CA SER A 58 -3.06 2.33 0.55
C SER A 58 -2.32 1.31 -0.30
N THR A 59 -1.04 1.51 -0.48
CA THR A 59 -0.19 0.63 -1.30
C THR A 59 0.86 -0.01 -0.43
N VAL A 60 1.05 -1.32 -0.61
CA VAL A 60 2.07 -2.08 0.12
C VAL A 60 3.00 -2.76 -0.88
N ILE A 61 4.28 -2.61 -0.68
CA ILE A 61 5.32 -3.30 -1.45
C ILE A 61 5.92 -4.41 -0.60
N TYR A 62 5.92 -5.63 -1.13
CA TYR A 62 6.39 -6.81 -0.42
C TYR A 62 7.77 -7.23 -0.89
N PHE A 63 8.58 -7.74 0.04
CA PHE A 63 9.94 -8.19 -0.23
C PHE A 63 10.14 -9.69 0.06
N ASP A 64 9.05 -10.41 0.32
CA ASP A 64 9.08 -11.83 0.68
C ASP A 64 7.79 -12.54 0.23
N ASN A 65 7.74 -13.85 0.46
CA ASN A 65 6.59 -14.72 0.13
C ASN A 65 5.98 -15.34 1.39
N ILE A 66 6.03 -14.63 2.52
CA ILE A 66 5.83 -15.25 3.83
C ILE A 66 4.37 -15.52 4.15
N ALA A 67 3.49 -14.58 3.88
CA ALA A 67 2.09 -14.66 4.31
C ALA A 67 1.18 -13.83 3.43
N SER A 68 -0.08 -14.24 3.33
CA SER A 68 -1.10 -13.51 2.59
C SER A 68 -1.51 -12.25 3.34
N LEU A 69 -1.98 -11.24 2.60
CA LEU A 69 -2.69 -10.10 3.15
C LEU A 69 -4.16 -10.49 3.24
N GLN A 70 -4.74 -10.37 4.44
CA GLN A 70 -6.15 -10.68 4.65
C GLN A 70 -6.98 -9.42 4.45
N THR A 71 -8.10 -9.54 3.74
CA THR A 71 -9.05 -8.45 3.54
C THR A 71 -10.48 -8.94 3.72
N ASP A 72 -11.41 -8.00 3.90
CA ASP A 72 -12.83 -8.34 4.02
C ASP A 72 -13.41 -8.97 2.74
N ILE A 73 -12.71 -8.84 1.63
CA ILE A 73 -13.13 -9.47 0.37
C ILE A 73 -12.31 -10.71 0.02
N GLY A 74 -11.49 -11.18 0.96
CA GLY A 74 -10.72 -12.40 0.81
C GLY A 74 -9.21 -12.18 0.92
N PRO A 75 -8.43 -13.26 1.00
CA PRO A 75 -6.98 -13.18 1.09
C PRO A 75 -6.36 -12.82 -0.25
N ILE A 76 -5.27 -12.09 -0.20
CA ILE A 76 -4.44 -11.75 -1.36
C ILE A 76 -3.06 -12.35 -1.15
N GLU A 77 -2.64 -13.22 -2.05
CA GLU A 77 -1.30 -13.80 -2.00
C GLU A 77 -0.24 -12.72 -2.17
N THR A 78 0.80 -12.78 -1.34
CA THR A 78 1.93 -11.87 -1.45
C THR A 78 3.16 -12.60 -1.94
N CYS A 79 4.00 -11.91 -2.67
CA CYS A 79 5.27 -12.42 -3.12
C CYS A 79 6.28 -11.29 -3.25
N ARG A 80 7.54 -11.65 -3.30
CA ARG A 80 8.61 -10.67 -3.44
C ARG A 80 8.41 -9.82 -4.69
N GLY A 81 8.43 -8.52 -4.52
CA GLY A 81 8.24 -7.55 -5.60
C GLY A 81 6.79 -7.23 -5.90
N LYS A 82 5.84 -7.87 -5.24
CA LYS A 82 4.42 -7.58 -5.46
C LYS A 82 4.04 -6.24 -4.83
N VAL A 83 3.25 -5.48 -5.57
CA VAL A 83 2.67 -4.22 -5.13
C VAL A 83 1.17 -4.40 -5.07
N ILE A 84 0.59 -4.18 -3.90
CA ILE A 84 -0.86 -4.29 -3.69
C ILE A 84 -1.39 -2.91 -3.34
N THR A 85 -2.38 -2.43 -4.10
CA THR A 85 -3.06 -1.18 -3.81
C THR A 85 -4.50 -1.47 -3.41
N LEU A 86 -4.87 -1.04 -2.21
CA LEU A 86 -6.19 -1.22 -1.65
C LEU A 86 -6.92 0.10 -1.56
N ASP A 87 -8.25 0.03 -1.68
CA ASP A 87 -9.11 1.14 -1.32
C ASP A 87 -8.89 1.49 0.16
N GLY A 88 -8.81 2.79 0.48
CA GLY A 88 -8.55 3.23 1.85
C GLY A 88 -9.60 2.77 2.85
N PHE A 89 -10.84 2.50 2.42
CA PHE A 89 -11.90 2.02 3.30
C PHE A 89 -11.93 0.50 3.46
N LEU A 90 -11.12 -0.25 2.69
CA LEU A 90 -11.11 -1.70 2.79
C LEU A 90 -10.39 -2.14 4.05
N TYR A 91 -11.08 -2.88 4.89
CA TYR A 91 -10.47 -3.48 6.08
C TYR A 91 -9.52 -4.60 5.69
N HIS A 92 -8.35 -4.59 6.31
CA HIS A 92 -7.32 -5.60 6.06
C HIS A 92 -6.51 -5.86 7.33
N TRP A 93 -5.84 -6.99 7.36
CA TRP A 93 -5.03 -7.42 8.50
C TRP A 93 -4.01 -8.45 8.06
N VAL A 94 -3.07 -8.74 8.95
CA VAL A 94 -2.06 -9.77 8.75
C VAL A 94 -2.10 -10.72 9.92
N ASN A 95 -2.32 -12.01 9.66
CA ASN A 95 -2.24 -13.05 10.66
C ASN A 95 -0.81 -13.18 11.17
N PRO A 96 -0.58 -13.80 12.35
CA PRO A 96 0.78 -13.97 12.87
C PRO A 96 1.73 -14.52 11.82
N VAL A 97 2.83 -13.83 11.59
CA VAL A 97 3.79 -14.23 10.55
C VAL A 97 4.71 -15.34 11.06
N PRO A 98 5.07 -16.31 10.19
CA PRO A 98 5.92 -17.44 10.60
C PRO A 98 7.39 -17.09 10.75
N LYS A 99 7.81 -15.95 10.21
CA LYS A 99 9.17 -15.43 10.34
C LYS A 99 9.16 -13.93 10.06
N GLU A 100 10.28 -13.24 10.30
CA GLU A 100 10.37 -11.80 10.11
C GLU A 100 9.98 -11.39 8.71
N ARG A 101 9.22 -10.31 8.64
CA ARG A 101 8.72 -9.73 7.39
C ARG A 101 8.97 -8.23 7.36
N ILE A 102 9.42 -7.72 6.22
CA ILE A 102 9.60 -6.30 5.98
C ILE A 102 8.75 -5.91 4.78
N ASN A 103 8.03 -4.78 4.89
CA ASN A 103 7.34 -4.20 3.75
C ASN A 103 7.34 -2.68 3.84
N LEU A 104 7.00 -2.03 2.73
CA LEU A 104 6.83 -0.58 2.66
C LEU A 104 5.37 -0.27 2.41
N VAL A 105 4.87 0.77 3.08
CA VAL A 105 3.47 1.21 2.97
C VAL A 105 3.43 2.67 2.55
N PHE A 106 2.53 2.97 1.61
CA PHE A 106 2.28 4.32 1.13
C PHE A 106 0.79 4.59 1.17
N ASN A 107 0.38 5.68 1.80
CA ASN A 107 -0.99 6.15 1.76
C ASN A 107 -1.08 7.33 0.80
N TRP A 108 -2.07 7.29 -0.06
CA TRP A 108 -2.29 8.28 -1.11
C TRP A 108 -3.51 9.12 -0.81
N SER A 109 -3.45 10.40 -1.10
CA SER A 109 -4.59 11.28 -1.04
C SER A 109 -4.69 12.07 -2.34
N SER A 110 -5.81 12.76 -2.54
CA SER A 110 -5.94 13.71 -3.63
C SER A 110 -5.04 14.92 -3.35
N LYS A 111 -4.73 15.68 -4.40
CA LYS A 111 -3.87 16.85 -4.31
C LYS A 111 -4.37 17.90 -3.32
N ASP A 112 -5.69 18.02 -3.16
CA ASP A 112 -6.31 18.97 -2.23
C ASP A 112 -6.48 18.39 -0.82
N GLY A 113 -6.03 17.17 -0.59
CA GLY A 113 -6.17 16.49 0.70
C GLY A 113 -7.54 15.90 0.95
N SER A 114 -8.46 15.98 0.00
CA SER A 114 -9.79 15.40 0.11
C SER A 114 -9.77 13.91 -0.14
N ASN A 115 -10.58 13.16 0.64
CA ASN A 115 -10.80 11.73 0.44
C ASN A 115 -12.24 11.44 0.01
N ASN A 116 -12.95 12.44 -0.43
CA ASN A 116 -14.32 12.28 -0.90
C ASN A 116 -14.34 11.54 -2.24
N ARG A 117 -15.26 10.62 -2.38
CA ARG A 117 -15.44 9.79 -3.57
C ARG A 117 -16.90 9.74 -3.96
#